data_1696e8b078f0c38f6afe8d29cc36b69a
#
_entry.id   1696e8b078f0c38f6afe8d29cc36b69a
#
_cell.length_a   1.000
_cell.length_b   1.000
_cell.length_c   1.000
_cell.angle_alpha   90.00
_cell.angle_beta   90.00
_cell.angle_gamma   90.00
#
_symmetry.space_group_name_H-M   'P 1'
#
loop_
_entity.id
_entity.type
_entity.pdbx_description
1 polymer ?
#
loop_
_entity_poly.entity_id
_entity_poly.type
_entity_poly.pdbx_seq_one_letter_code
_entity_poly.pdbx_strand_id
1 'polypeptide(L)'
;MSNSGIQIKEVKRKLIQGLSKRTQDVIVRRFGIGKKKKETLESIGHTYGITRERVRQIQNEGLKHLKTEENLSTIKPLFDDLELFISERGGLVREDVLLEDFIEYIDPEANKIKLRGFSLLLLRLNKNVRRAKENAKFYTLWYTQKKALDQARSLVSEVIKIFKKSKAPFQEEYIIAKLKKLFPFFSRQAIGSYIDSSRAIDHNIFGDLGLSEWPEINPRGVKDKAYLVVKKLGKPLHFRAIADEINKANFSKHIAKPQTVHNELIKDKRFVLVGRGLYALIEWGYERGTVKEVLANIFKKNKGKALSEEKLVELLLKKRFP
;
A
#
# COMPACT_ATOMS: atom_id res chain seq x y z
N MET A 1 -7.46 -22.22 6.05
CA MET A 1 -6.44 -23.00 6.78
C MET A 1 -5.71 -23.84 5.76
N SER A 2 -4.37 -23.74 5.65
CA SER A 2 -3.61 -24.56 4.72
C SER A 2 -3.77 -26.03 5.12
N ASN A 3 -4.17 -26.84 4.15
CA ASN A 3 -4.49 -28.27 4.38
C ASN A 3 -3.23 -29.15 4.42
N SER A 4 -2.04 -28.56 4.28
CA SER A 4 -0.89 -29.36 3.86
C SER A 4 0.08 -29.73 4.97
N GLY A 5 -0.11 -29.48 6.26
CA GLY A 5 0.77 -30.00 7.35
C GLY A 5 2.28 -30.16 6.98
N ILE A 6 2.70 -29.52 5.87
CA ILE A 6 4.00 -29.72 5.23
C ILE A 6 5.02 -28.87 5.96
N GLN A 7 6.06 -29.52 6.46
CA GLN A 7 7.23 -28.80 6.99
C GLN A 7 7.99 -28.13 5.83
N ILE A 8 7.67 -26.86 5.54
CA ILE A 8 8.29 -26.07 4.45
C ILE A 8 9.82 -26.12 4.51
N LYS A 9 10.39 -26.14 5.72
CA LYS A 9 11.84 -26.26 5.92
C LYS A 9 12.40 -27.55 5.32
N GLU A 10 11.68 -28.65 5.49
CA GLU A 10 12.12 -29.97 5.00
C GLU A 10 11.97 -30.06 3.48
N VAL A 11 10.84 -29.64 2.93
CA VAL A 11 10.61 -29.58 1.47
C VAL A 11 11.66 -28.72 0.80
N LYS A 12 11.92 -27.51 1.32
CA LYS A 12 12.98 -26.64 0.83
C LYS A 12 14.36 -27.32 0.85
N ARG A 13 14.68 -28.02 1.94
CA ARG A 13 15.95 -28.72 2.07
C ARG A 13 16.07 -29.81 1.04
N LYS A 14 15.09 -30.71 0.93
CA LYS A 14 15.09 -31.82 -0.05
C LYS A 14 15.24 -31.30 -1.49
N LEU A 15 14.45 -30.30 -1.86
CA LEU A 15 14.47 -29.72 -3.22
C LEU A 15 15.84 -29.16 -3.60
N ILE A 16 16.50 -28.45 -2.68
CA ILE A 16 17.78 -27.79 -2.96
C ILE A 16 18.94 -28.77 -2.86
N GLN A 17 18.91 -29.75 -1.96
CA GLN A 17 19.97 -30.76 -1.78
C GLN A 17 20.17 -31.67 -2.99
N GLY A 18 19.17 -31.86 -3.86
CA GLY A 18 19.28 -32.59 -5.11
C GLY A 18 20.18 -31.93 -6.18
N LEU A 19 20.60 -30.69 -5.95
CA LEU A 19 21.47 -29.95 -6.88
C LEU A 19 22.95 -30.11 -6.52
N SER A 20 23.85 -30.01 -7.51
CA SER A 20 25.30 -29.91 -7.24
C SER A 20 25.61 -28.70 -6.34
N LYS A 21 26.63 -28.76 -5.50
CA LYS A 21 27.00 -27.70 -4.55
C LYS A 21 27.06 -26.31 -5.21
N ARG A 22 27.66 -26.22 -6.39
CA ARG A 22 27.78 -24.96 -7.16
C ARG A 22 26.43 -24.45 -7.65
N THR A 23 25.61 -25.34 -8.22
CA THR A 23 24.26 -25.00 -8.70
C THR A 23 23.36 -24.60 -7.55
N GLN A 24 23.46 -25.32 -6.41
CA GLN A 24 22.75 -24.98 -5.19
C GLN A 24 23.08 -23.56 -4.72
N ASP A 25 24.36 -23.18 -4.61
CA ASP A 25 24.75 -21.85 -4.18
C ASP A 25 24.26 -20.77 -5.15
N VAL A 26 24.35 -20.99 -6.45
CA VAL A 26 23.83 -20.08 -7.48
C VAL A 26 22.32 -19.87 -7.30
N ILE A 27 21.53 -20.92 -7.14
CA ILE A 27 20.07 -20.85 -6.94
C ILE A 27 19.75 -20.12 -5.62
N VAL A 28 20.41 -20.50 -4.51
CA VAL A 28 20.18 -19.87 -3.19
C VAL A 28 20.46 -18.36 -3.23
N ARG A 29 21.58 -17.94 -3.80
CA ARG A 29 21.96 -16.53 -3.92
C ARG A 29 21.06 -15.78 -4.89
N ARG A 30 20.72 -16.38 -6.02
CA ARG A 30 19.91 -15.76 -7.08
C ARG A 30 18.48 -15.50 -6.66
N PHE A 31 17.87 -16.40 -5.90
CA PHE A 31 16.52 -16.24 -5.36
C PHE A 31 16.51 -15.57 -3.98
N GLY A 32 17.66 -15.46 -3.30
CA GLY A 32 17.75 -14.93 -1.93
C GLY A 32 17.19 -15.89 -0.88
N ILE A 33 17.30 -17.19 -1.10
CA ILE A 33 16.77 -18.22 -0.19
C ILE A 33 17.52 -18.16 1.13
N GLY A 34 16.80 -17.89 2.23
CA GLY A 34 17.40 -17.70 3.55
C GLY A 34 18.17 -16.40 3.76
N LYS A 35 18.18 -15.49 2.78
CA LYS A 35 18.85 -14.18 2.81
C LYS A 35 17.86 -13.04 2.67
N LYS A 36 18.24 -11.81 3.11
CA LYS A 36 17.40 -10.61 2.96
C LYS A 36 17.28 -10.14 1.50
N LYS A 37 18.28 -10.38 0.66
CA LYS A 37 18.34 -9.86 -0.72
C LYS A 37 18.81 -10.95 -1.70
N LYS A 38 18.27 -10.87 -2.93
CA LYS A 38 18.78 -11.63 -4.09
C LYS A 38 20.03 -10.96 -4.63
N GLU A 39 20.94 -11.78 -5.17
CA GLU A 39 22.15 -11.32 -5.83
C GLU A 39 21.99 -11.26 -7.35
N THR A 40 22.70 -10.36 -8.01
CA THR A 40 22.72 -10.27 -9.47
C THR A 40 23.57 -11.40 -10.06
N LEU A 41 23.33 -11.75 -11.33
CA LEU A 41 24.16 -12.74 -12.04
C LEU A 41 25.62 -12.28 -12.10
N GLU A 42 25.85 -10.99 -12.22
CA GLU A 42 27.16 -10.37 -12.26
C GLU A 42 27.91 -10.51 -10.93
N SER A 43 27.25 -10.18 -9.82
CA SER A 43 27.81 -10.35 -8.47
C SER A 43 28.21 -11.79 -8.19
N ILE A 44 27.36 -12.74 -8.58
CA ILE A 44 27.66 -14.17 -8.42
C ILE A 44 28.84 -14.58 -9.33
N GLY A 45 28.86 -14.06 -10.58
CA GLY A 45 29.95 -14.30 -11.53
C GLY A 45 31.29 -13.84 -11.00
N HIS A 46 31.35 -12.64 -10.44
CA HIS A 46 32.54 -12.10 -9.79
C HIS A 46 33.07 -13.01 -8.67
N THR A 47 32.18 -13.53 -7.83
CA THR A 47 32.57 -14.44 -6.73
C THR A 47 33.21 -15.73 -7.25
N TYR A 48 32.77 -16.22 -8.41
CA TYR A 48 33.26 -17.49 -8.98
C TYR A 48 34.33 -17.30 -10.08
N GLY A 49 34.71 -16.08 -10.43
CA GLY A 49 35.62 -15.81 -11.53
C GLY A 49 35.07 -16.23 -12.89
N ILE A 50 33.75 -16.17 -13.11
CA ILE A 50 33.08 -16.56 -14.36
C ILE A 50 32.15 -15.45 -14.86
N THR A 51 31.81 -15.55 -16.16
CA THR A 51 30.95 -14.57 -16.82
C THR A 51 29.50 -14.63 -16.28
N ARG A 52 28.80 -13.50 -16.36
CA ARG A 52 27.35 -13.40 -16.11
C ARG A 52 26.57 -14.47 -16.88
N GLU A 53 26.93 -14.71 -18.12
CA GLU A 53 26.28 -15.71 -18.97
C GLU A 53 26.48 -17.14 -18.46
N ARG A 54 27.66 -17.47 -17.98
CA ARG A 54 27.91 -18.78 -17.38
C ARG A 54 27.08 -18.99 -16.10
N VAL A 55 26.93 -17.97 -15.27
CA VAL A 55 26.03 -18.05 -14.11
C VAL A 55 24.59 -18.26 -14.55
N ARG A 56 24.15 -17.59 -15.62
CA ARG A 56 22.79 -17.77 -16.18
C ARG A 56 22.57 -19.20 -16.68
N GLN A 57 23.57 -19.82 -17.33
CA GLN A 57 23.52 -21.23 -17.75
C GLN A 57 23.35 -22.15 -16.54
N ILE A 58 24.20 -22.01 -15.51
CA ILE A 58 24.12 -22.80 -14.27
C ILE A 58 22.74 -22.65 -13.61
N GLN A 59 22.21 -21.41 -13.53
CA GLN A 59 20.86 -21.16 -13.02
C GLN A 59 19.80 -21.92 -13.83
N ASN A 60 19.87 -21.87 -15.16
CA ASN A 60 18.90 -22.54 -16.03
C ASN A 60 18.98 -24.07 -15.92
N GLU A 61 20.18 -24.63 -15.86
CA GLU A 61 20.40 -26.06 -15.61
C GLU A 61 19.79 -26.48 -14.27
N GLY A 62 20.05 -25.70 -13.21
CA GLY A 62 19.46 -25.93 -11.89
C GLY A 62 17.94 -25.89 -11.92
N LEU A 63 17.35 -24.87 -12.55
CA LEU A 63 15.89 -24.78 -12.71
C LEU A 63 15.30 -25.93 -13.53
N LYS A 64 16.02 -26.42 -14.56
CA LYS A 64 15.59 -27.58 -15.34
C LYS A 64 15.58 -28.83 -14.48
N HIS A 65 16.61 -29.07 -13.67
CA HIS A 65 16.68 -30.19 -12.74
C HIS A 65 15.54 -30.11 -11.69
N LEU A 66 15.26 -28.92 -11.13
CA LEU A 66 14.15 -28.73 -10.18
C LEU A 66 12.77 -28.98 -10.79
N LYS A 67 12.65 -28.98 -12.14
CA LYS A 67 11.41 -29.24 -12.88
C LYS A 67 11.22 -30.71 -13.26
N THR A 68 12.01 -31.63 -12.77
CA THR A 68 11.78 -33.08 -12.95
C THR A 68 10.48 -33.49 -12.25
N GLU A 69 9.83 -34.54 -12.72
CA GLU A 69 8.55 -35.01 -12.14
C GLU A 69 8.68 -35.39 -10.67
N GLU A 70 9.77 -36.01 -10.27
CA GLU A 70 10.08 -36.37 -8.89
C GLU A 70 10.12 -35.14 -7.97
N ASN A 71 10.85 -34.11 -8.37
CA ASN A 71 10.94 -32.86 -7.59
C ASN A 71 9.60 -32.11 -7.56
N LEU A 72 8.88 -32.06 -8.70
CA LEU A 72 7.57 -31.40 -8.77
C LEU A 72 6.53 -32.14 -7.94
N SER A 73 6.53 -33.48 -7.88
CA SER A 73 5.62 -34.23 -7.02
C SER A 73 5.80 -33.91 -5.53
N THR A 74 7.04 -33.73 -5.10
CA THR A 74 7.36 -33.36 -3.71
C THR A 74 6.82 -31.98 -3.31
N ILE A 75 6.77 -31.03 -4.24
CA ILE A 75 6.31 -29.65 -3.99
C ILE A 75 4.89 -29.38 -4.50
N LYS A 76 4.23 -30.39 -5.07
CA LYS A 76 2.86 -30.28 -5.62
C LYS A 76 1.87 -29.68 -4.60
N PRO A 77 1.81 -30.13 -3.36
CA PRO A 77 0.87 -29.55 -2.39
C PRO A 77 1.10 -28.07 -2.17
N LEU A 78 2.34 -27.58 -2.18
CA LEU A 78 2.63 -26.13 -2.11
C LEU A 78 2.23 -25.39 -3.39
N PHE A 79 2.23 -26.05 -4.53
CA PHE A 79 1.67 -25.49 -5.77
C PHE A 79 0.16 -25.39 -5.70
N ASP A 80 -0.51 -26.42 -5.20
CA ASP A 80 -1.97 -26.44 -5.04
C ASP A 80 -2.43 -25.34 -4.07
N ASP A 81 -1.74 -25.17 -2.94
CA ASP A 81 -1.96 -24.08 -1.99
C ASP A 81 -1.72 -22.70 -2.63
N LEU A 82 -0.65 -22.54 -3.42
CA LEU A 82 -0.33 -21.29 -4.12
C LEU A 82 -1.40 -20.92 -5.17
N GLU A 83 -1.83 -21.88 -5.96
CA GLU A 83 -2.86 -21.70 -6.97
C GLU A 83 -4.21 -21.38 -6.34
N LEU A 84 -4.55 -22.05 -5.25
CA LEU A 84 -5.75 -21.76 -4.46
C LEU A 84 -5.71 -20.35 -3.90
N PHE A 85 -4.60 -19.97 -3.26
CA PHE A 85 -4.38 -18.63 -2.70
C PHE A 85 -4.58 -17.52 -3.74
N ILE A 86 -4.04 -17.71 -4.95
CA ILE A 86 -4.21 -16.76 -6.06
C ILE A 86 -5.66 -16.78 -6.57
N SER A 87 -6.27 -17.96 -6.68
CA SER A 87 -7.65 -18.13 -7.17
C SER A 87 -8.67 -17.44 -6.27
N GLU A 88 -8.56 -17.59 -4.94
CA GLU A 88 -9.42 -16.91 -3.96
C GLU A 88 -9.37 -15.40 -4.08
N ARG A 89 -8.24 -14.87 -4.57
CA ARG A 89 -8.00 -13.44 -4.84
C ARG A 89 -8.34 -13.02 -6.27
N GLY A 90 -9.25 -13.76 -6.92
CA GLY A 90 -9.69 -13.46 -8.29
C GLY A 90 -8.71 -13.86 -9.38
N GLY A 91 -7.77 -14.77 -9.08
CA GLY A 91 -6.80 -15.28 -10.05
C GLY A 91 -5.62 -14.35 -10.35
N LEU A 92 -5.41 -13.28 -9.55
CA LEU A 92 -4.34 -12.30 -9.72
C LEU A 92 -3.91 -11.70 -8.39
N VAL A 93 -2.60 -11.61 -8.15
CA VAL A 93 -2.04 -11.00 -6.93
C VAL A 93 -0.76 -10.22 -7.26
N ARG A 94 -0.52 -9.12 -6.57
CA ARG A 94 0.71 -8.32 -6.62
C ARG A 94 1.88 -9.09 -5.99
N GLU A 95 3.06 -9.03 -6.63
CA GLU A 95 4.22 -9.85 -6.23
C GLU A 95 4.64 -9.67 -4.76
N ASP A 96 4.68 -8.46 -4.26
CA ASP A 96 5.07 -8.20 -2.87
C ASP A 96 4.03 -8.71 -1.85
N VAL A 97 2.74 -8.46 -2.11
CA VAL A 97 1.62 -8.99 -1.31
C VAL A 97 1.63 -10.53 -1.31
N LEU A 98 1.76 -11.13 -2.50
CA LEU A 98 1.84 -12.58 -2.62
C LEU A 98 2.99 -13.16 -1.78
N LEU A 99 4.17 -12.54 -1.81
CA LEU A 99 5.36 -13.05 -1.10
C LEU A 99 5.27 -12.87 0.43
N GLU A 100 4.44 -11.98 0.91
CA GLU A 100 4.24 -11.75 2.36
C GLU A 100 3.07 -12.56 2.88
N ASP A 101 1.93 -12.49 2.24
CA ASP A 101 0.68 -13.10 2.70
C ASP A 101 0.65 -14.61 2.46
N PHE A 102 1.22 -15.09 1.35
CA PHE A 102 1.28 -16.53 1.08
C PHE A 102 2.15 -17.26 2.11
N ILE A 103 3.25 -16.64 2.57
CA ILE A 103 4.08 -17.24 3.63
C ILE A 103 3.28 -17.35 4.93
N GLU A 104 2.54 -16.33 5.30
CA GLU A 104 1.68 -16.33 6.47
C GLU A 104 0.53 -17.35 6.36
N TYR A 105 -0.01 -17.49 5.15
CA TYR A 105 -1.06 -18.48 4.85
C TYR A 105 -0.61 -19.92 5.05
N ILE A 106 0.62 -20.27 4.63
CA ILE A 106 1.16 -21.64 4.72
C ILE A 106 1.88 -21.95 6.03
N ASP A 107 2.47 -20.95 6.70
CA ASP A 107 3.20 -21.11 7.96
C ASP A 107 3.19 -19.76 8.72
N PRO A 108 2.19 -19.50 9.57
CA PRO A 108 2.06 -18.26 10.34
C PRO A 108 3.26 -17.95 11.25
N GLU A 109 3.95 -18.99 11.72
CA GLU A 109 5.13 -18.87 12.60
C GLU A 109 6.44 -18.69 11.82
N ALA A 110 6.36 -18.71 10.49
CA ALA A 110 7.54 -18.65 9.64
C ALA A 110 8.20 -17.26 9.63
N ASN A 111 9.52 -17.28 9.56
CA ASN A 111 10.26 -16.04 9.27
C ASN A 111 10.08 -15.64 7.80
N LYS A 112 9.19 -14.67 7.55
CA LYS A 112 8.83 -14.17 6.20
C LYS A 112 10.08 -13.81 5.36
N ILE A 113 11.10 -13.19 5.96
CA ILE A 113 12.33 -12.79 5.26
C ILE A 113 13.08 -14.03 4.71
N LYS A 114 13.14 -15.10 5.50
CA LYS A 114 13.87 -16.32 5.11
C LYS A 114 13.15 -17.15 4.03
N LEU A 115 11.81 -17.07 3.99
CA LEU A 115 11.00 -17.82 3.03
C LEU A 115 10.68 -17.08 1.74
N ARG A 116 10.76 -15.74 1.71
CA ARG A 116 10.48 -14.94 0.51
C ARG A 116 11.19 -15.44 -0.74
N GLY A 117 12.48 -15.78 -0.62
CA GLY A 117 13.26 -16.33 -1.73
C GLY A 117 12.78 -17.69 -2.21
N PHE A 118 12.32 -18.54 -1.28
CA PHE A 118 11.76 -19.84 -1.60
C PHE A 118 10.40 -19.72 -2.29
N SER A 119 9.53 -18.83 -1.83
CA SER A 119 8.24 -18.53 -2.51
C SER A 119 8.45 -18.03 -3.95
N LEU A 120 9.46 -17.19 -4.19
CA LEU A 120 9.84 -16.80 -5.56
C LEU A 120 10.30 -17.97 -6.41
N LEU A 121 11.03 -18.93 -5.82
CA LEU A 121 11.43 -20.15 -6.54
C LEU A 121 10.21 -21.01 -6.88
N LEU A 122 9.27 -21.21 -5.94
CA LEU A 122 8.02 -21.93 -6.18
C LEU A 122 7.22 -21.30 -7.33
N LEU A 123 7.05 -19.99 -7.33
CA LEU A 123 6.38 -19.25 -8.40
C LEU A 123 7.07 -19.44 -9.76
N ARG A 124 8.39 -19.57 -9.78
CA ARG A 124 9.16 -19.78 -11.03
C ARG A 124 9.09 -21.22 -11.53
N LEU A 125 8.89 -22.16 -10.65
CA LEU A 125 8.76 -23.60 -10.98
C LEU A 125 7.34 -23.96 -11.39
N ASN A 126 6.33 -23.29 -10.85
CA ASN A 126 4.92 -23.55 -11.16
C ASN A 126 4.61 -23.21 -12.63
N LYS A 127 3.96 -24.14 -13.35
CA LYS A 127 3.60 -24.00 -14.77
C LYS A 127 2.28 -23.26 -14.97
N ASN A 128 1.39 -23.30 -13.98
CA ASN A 128 0.03 -22.75 -14.05
C ASN A 128 -0.01 -21.26 -13.67
N VAL A 129 1.03 -20.75 -12.98
CA VAL A 129 1.12 -19.36 -12.55
C VAL A 129 2.05 -18.59 -13.47
N ARG A 130 1.59 -17.48 -13.99
CA ARG A 130 2.30 -16.63 -14.93
C ARG A 130 2.59 -15.28 -14.33
N ARG A 131 3.68 -14.66 -14.78
CA ARG A 131 4.14 -13.36 -14.32
C ARG A 131 3.88 -12.27 -15.36
N ALA A 132 3.18 -11.20 -14.99
CA ALA A 132 3.14 -9.94 -15.72
C ALA A 132 4.17 -8.97 -15.12
N LYS A 133 5.06 -8.43 -15.96
CA LYS A 133 6.05 -7.43 -15.52
C LYS A 133 5.34 -6.12 -15.19
N GLU A 134 5.93 -5.35 -14.26
CA GLU A 134 5.47 -4.02 -13.95
C GLU A 134 5.47 -3.10 -15.18
N ASN A 135 4.56 -2.13 -15.16
CA ASN A 135 4.46 -1.08 -16.16
C ASN A 135 3.99 0.23 -15.49
N ALA A 136 3.71 1.27 -16.27
CA ALA A 136 3.28 2.58 -15.74
C ALA A 136 1.99 2.53 -14.92
N LYS A 137 1.11 1.53 -15.13
CA LYS A 137 -0.21 1.43 -14.50
C LYS A 137 -0.31 0.37 -13.41
N PHE A 138 0.46 -0.72 -13.54
CA PHE A 138 0.37 -1.90 -12.69
C PHE A 138 1.73 -2.31 -12.14
N TYR A 139 1.74 -2.80 -10.92
CA TYR A 139 2.89 -3.46 -10.30
C TYR A 139 3.22 -4.78 -10.97
N THR A 140 4.29 -5.45 -10.56
CA THR A 140 4.53 -6.84 -10.96
C THR A 140 3.45 -7.74 -10.39
N LEU A 141 2.80 -8.52 -11.26
CA LEU A 141 1.65 -9.35 -10.92
C LEU A 141 1.94 -10.83 -11.22
N TRP A 142 1.34 -11.70 -10.41
CA TRP A 142 1.25 -13.12 -10.68
C TRP A 142 -0.21 -13.51 -10.87
N TYR A 143 -0.51 -14.33 -11.88
CA TYR A 143 -1.87 -14.67 -12.26
C TYR A 143 -1.97 -16.10 -12.79
N THR A 144 -3.12 -16.73 -12.60
CA THR A 144 -3.44 -18.08 -13.10
C THR A 144 -4.06 -18.04 -14.49
N GLN A 145 -4.91 -17.05 -14.76
CA GLN A 145 -5.63 -16.91 -16.03
C GLN A 145 -5.51 -15.48 -16.58
N LYS A 146 -5.31 -15.35 -17.90
CA LYS A 146 -5.19 -14.03 -18.55
C LYS A 146 -6.44 -13.15 -18.33
N LYS A 147 -7.62 -13.75 -18.24
CA LYS A 147 -8.88 -13.06 -17.95
C LYS A 147 -8.83 -12.23 -16.67
N ALA A 148 -8.09 -12.67 -15.64
CA ALA A 148 -7.92 -11.92 -14.40
C ALA A 148 -7.25 -10.56 -14.61
N LEU A 149 -6.30 -10.45 -15.55
CA LEU A 149 -5.68 -9.16 -15.90
C LEU A 149 -6.67 -8.18 -16.50
N ASP A 150 -7.57 -8.65 -17.37
CA ASP A 150 -8.55 -7.81 -18.02
C ASP A 150 -9.66 -7.38 -17.04
N GLN A 151 -10.05 -8.28 -16.15
CA GLN A 151 -10.97 -8.00 -15.04
C GLN A 151 -10.39 -6.94 -14.07
N ALA A 152 -9.13 -7.09 -13.69
CA ALA A 152 -8.45 -6.10 -12.85
C ALA A 152 -8.37 -4.73 -13.54
N ARG A 153 -8.05 -4.67 -14.83
CA ARG A 153 -8.03 -3.42 -15.61
C ARG A 153 -9.40 -2.72 -15.63
N SER A 154 -10.46 -3.48 -15.86
CA SER A 154 -11.84 -2.97 -15.87
C SER A 154 -12.22 -2.41 -14.50
N LEU A 155 -12.01 -3.17 -13.43
CA LEU A 155 -12.33 -2.76 -12.07
C LEU A 155 -11.54 -1.53 -11.65
N VAL A 156 -10.22 -1.51 -11.86
CA VAL A 156 -9.35 -0.37 -11.55
C VAL A 156 -9.79 0.90 -12.29
N SER A 157 -10.20 0.76 -13.56
CA SER A 157 -10.73 1.89 -14.34
C SER A 157 -11.98 2.49 -13.70
N GLU A 158 -12.89 1.65 -13.21
CA GLU A 158 -14.11 2.13 -12.52
C GLU A 158 -13.78 2.80 -11.18
N VAL A 159 -12.84 2.25 -10.41
CA VAL A 159 -12.39 2.87 -9.15
C VAL A 159 -11.81 4.26 -9.40
N ILE A 160 -10.94 4.39 -10.41
CA ILE A 160 -10.37 5.69 -10.79
C ILE A 160 -11.46 6.69 -11.19
N LYS A 161 -12.50 6.26 -11.93
CA LYS A 161 -13.63 7.13 -12.29
C LYS A 161 -14.39 7.60 -11.05
N ILE A 162 -14.63 6.69 -10.07
CA ILE A 162 -15.27 7.03 -8.80
C ILE A 162 -14.48 8.11 -8.08
N PHE A 163 -13.17 7.94 -7.94
CA PHE A 163 -12.29 8.91 -7.26
C PHE A 163 -12.25 10.26 -7.99
N LYS A 164 -12.09 10.26 -9.30
CA LYS A 164 -12.09 11.50 -10.10
C LYS A 164 -13.40 12.27 -9.99
N LYS A 165 -14.53 11.58 -9.85
CA LYS A 165 -15.84 12.22 -9.67
C LYS A 165 -16.01 12.79 -8.27
N SER A 166 -15.59 12.08 -7.24
CA SER A 166 -15.74 12.49 -5.84
C SER A 166 -14.73 13.53 -5.40
N LYS A 167 -13.53 13.52 -6.00
CA LYS A 167 -12.37 14.34 -5.62
C LYS A 167 -11.98 14.21 -4.14
N ALA A 168 -12.27 13.05 -3.54
CA ALA A 168 -11.98 12.77 -2.13
C ALA A 168 -11.66 11.27 -1.92
N PRO A 169 -10.79 10.93 -0.95
CA PRO A 169 -10.57 9.56 -0.54
C PRO A 169 -11.79 8.99 0.19
N PHE A 170 -11.89 7.67 0.23
CA PHE A 170 -12.93 6.95 0.96
C PHE A 170 -12.33 5.84 1.81
N GLN A 171 -13.07 5.42 2.83
CA GLN A 171 -12.78 4.18 3.50
C GLN A 171 -12.89 3.01 2.53
N GLU A 172 -11.98 2.06 2.63
CA GLU A 172 -11.90 0.91 1.72
C GLU A 172 -13.22 0.14 1.66
N GLU A 173 -13.88 -0.05 2.81
CA GLU A 173 -15.17 -0.72 2.93
C GLU A 173 -16.26 -0.10 2.03
N TYR A 174 -16.31 1.23 1.99
CA TYR A 174 -17.27 1.94 1.14
C TYR A 174 -17.03 1.66 -0.34
N ILE A 175 -15.76 1.68 -0.76
CA ILE A 175 -15.38 1.40 -2.16
C ILE A 175 -15.70 -0.06 -2.50
N ILE A 176 -15.33 -1.02 -1.63
CA ILE A 176 -15.64 -2.43 -1.84
C ILE A 176 -17.15 -2.68 -1.96
N ALA A 177 -17.95 -2.10 -1.06
CA ALA A 177 -19.40 -2.22 -1.11
C ALA A 177 -20.01 -1.67 -2.42
N LYS A 178 -19.47 -0.55 -2.91
CA LYS A 178 -19.89 0.05 -4.17
C LYS A 178 -19.48 -0.81 -5.37
N LEU A 179 -18.26 -1.35 -5.37
CA LEU A 179 -17.77 -2.22 -6.42
C LEU A 179 -18.50 -3.57 -6.45
N LYS A 180 -18.90 -4.10 -5.29
CA LYS A 180 -19.70 -5.30 -5.20
C LYS A 180 -21.06 -5.17 -5.93
N LYS A 181 -21.65 -3.97 -5.93
CA LYS A 181 -22.88 -3.69 -6.71
C LYS A 181 -22.62 -3.69 -8.22
N LEU A 182 -21.45 -3.22 -8.66
CA LEU A 182 -21.06 -3.16 -10.07
C LEU A 182 -20.52 -4.51 -10.59
N PHE A 183 -19.87 -5.26 -9.71
CA PHE A 183 -19.19 -6.52 -10.01
C PHE A 183 -19.62 -7.61 -8.99
N PRO A 184 -20.88 -8.05 -9.00
CA PRO A 184 -21.44 -8.95 -7.98
C PRO A 184 -20.73 -10.31 -7.91
N PHE A 185 -20.11 -10.74 -9.00
CA PHE A 185 -19.42 -12.04 -9.10
C PHE A 185 -18.04 -12.05 -8.45
N PHE A 186 -17.41 -10.89 -8.16
CA PHE A 186 -16.12 -10.86 -7.51
C PHE A 186 -16.27 -10.96 -5.99
N SER A 187 -15.42 -11.78 -5.37
CA SER A 187 -15.29 -11.81 -3.91
C SER A 187 -14.70 -10.49 -3.39
N ARG A 188 -14.85 -10.22 -2.09
CA ARG A 188 -14.16 -9.09 -1.44
C ARG A 188 -12.65 -9.15 -1.66
N GLN A 189 -12.07 -10.35 -1.48
CA GLN A 189 -10.63 -10.59 -1.67
C GLN A 189 -10.18 -10.34 -3.11
N ALA A 190 -10.98 -10.72 -4.11
CA ALA A 190 -10.68 -10.43 -5.51
C ALA A 190 -10.69 -8.94 -5.81
N ILE A 191 -11.69 -8.20 -5.29
CA ILE A 191 -11.77 -6.74 -5.44
C ILE A 191 -10.54 -6.07 -4.82
N GLY A 192 -10.16 -6.42 -3.59
CA GLY A 192 -8.97 -5.90 -2.91
C GLY A 192 -7.70 -6.18 -3.72
N SER A 193 -7.49 -7.43 -4.14
CA SER A 193 -6.32 -7.82 -4.94
C SER A 193 -6.22 -7.07 -6.28
N TYR A 194 -7.36 -6.79 -6.92
CA TYR A 194 -7.39 -6.00 -8.14
C TYR A 194 -7.06 -4.53 -7.90
N ILE A 195 -7.55 -3.94 -6.81
CA ILE A 195 -7.18 -2.57 -6.38
C ILE A 195 -5.69 -2.49 -6.12
N ASP A 196 -5.14 -3.41 -5.31
CA ASP A 196 -3.73 -3.48 -4.93
C ASP A 196 -2.79 -3.68 -6.13
N SER A 197 -3.31 -4.23 -7.23
CA SER A 197 -2.53 -4.40 -8.46
C SER A 197 -2.15 -3.07 -9.13
N SER A 198 -2.89 -1.99 -8.86
CA SER A 198 -2.75 -0.70 -9.53
C SER A 198 -1.72 0.20 -8.85
N ARG A 199 -0.94 0.92 -9.64
CA ARG A 199 -0.03 1.99 -9.14
C ARG A 199 -0.73 3.34 -8.96
N ALA A 200 -1.94 3.48 -9.51
CA ALA A 200 -2.71 4.72 -9.45
C ALA A 200 -3.56 4.85 -8.19
N ILE A 201 -3.70 3.77 -7.42
CA ILE A 201 -4.53 3.71 -6.22
C ILE A 201 -3.65 3.28 -5.05
N ASP A 202 -3.83 3.91 -3.91
CA ASP A 202 -3.06 3.59 -2.70
C ASP A 202 -3.88 3.92 -1.45
N HIS A 203 -3.42 3.44 -0.30
CA HIS A 203 -3.99 3.74 1.00
C HIS A 203 -3.15 4.81 1.70
N ASN A 204 -3.80 5.73 2.41
CA ASN A 204 -3.09 6.55 3.37
C ASN A 204 -2.81 5.76 4.66
N ILE A 205 -2.04 6.34 5.57
CA ILE A 205 -1.69 5.69 6.85
C ILE A 205 -2.89 5.44 7.77
N PHE A 206 -4.04 6.01 7.48
CA PHE A 206 -5.29 5.84 8.23
C PHE A 206 -6.22 4.80 7.57
N GLY A 207 -5.78 4.18 6.46
CA GLY A 207 -6.53 3.17 5.72
C GLY A 207 -7.55 3.71 4.72
N ASP A 208 -7.59 5.04 4.48
CA ASP A 208 -8.45 5.58 3.43
C ASP A 208 -7.82 5.35 2.05
N LEU A 209 -8.64 4.93 1.09
CA LEU A 209 -8.27 4.61 -0.29
C LEU A 209 -8.51 5.80 -1.22
N GLY A 210 -7.56 6.07 -2.10
CA GLY A 210 -7.68 7.15 -3.08
C GLY A 210 -6.65 7.09 -4.20
N LEU A 211 -6.55 8.14 -5.01
CA LEU A 211 -5.51 8.21 -6.04
C LEU A 211 -4.15 8.47 -5.42
N SER A 212 -3.14 7.68 -5.82
CA SER A 212 -1.76 7.77 -5.30
C SER A 212 -1.12 9.15 -5.48
N GLU A 213 -1.60 9.95 -6.43
CA GLU A 213 -1.13 11.31 -6.69
C GLU A 213 -1.70 12.34 -5.70
N TRP A 214 -2.73 12.00 -4.93
CA TRP A 214 -3.37 12.94 -4.01
C TRP A 214 -2.52 13.14 -2.74
N PRO A 215 -2.42 14.40 -2.26
CA PRO A 215 -1.73 14.68 -1.00
C PRO A 215 -2.36 13.99 0.23
N GLU A 216 -3.67 13.72 0.17
CA GLU A 216 -4.41 13.00 1.21
C GLU A 216 -4.07 11.50 1.26
N ILE A 217 -3.49 10.97 0.19
CA ILE A 217 -3.04 9.56 0.12
C ILE A 217 -1.54 9.48 0.37
N ASN A 218 -0.75 10.24 -0.40
CA ASN A 218 0.71 10.28 -0.31
C ASN A 218 1.21 11.69 0.07
N PRO A 219 1.16 12.07 1.35
CA PRO A 219 1.59 13.38 1.80
C PRO A 219 3.09 13.56 1.61
N ARG A 220 3.49 14.58 0.82
CA ARG A 220 4.90 14.82 0.48
C ARG A 220 5.64 15.70 1.49
N GLY A 221 4.93 16.53 2.23
CA GLY A 221 5.52 17.48 3.15
C GLY A 221 4.80 17.60 4.48
N VAL A 222 5.34 18.40 5.39
CA VAL A 222 4.77 18.62 6.73
C VAL A 222 3.36 19.19 6.64
N LYS A 223 3.08 20.10 5.70
CA LYS A 223 1.75 20.69 5.48
C LYS A 223 0.67 19.65 5.13
N ASP A 224 1.00 18.65 4.29
CA ASP A 224 0.06 17.61 3.89
C ASP A 224 -0.17 16.62 5.04
N LYS A 225 0.87 16.28 5.79
CA LYS A 225 0.77 15.45 7.00
C LYS A 225 -0.10 16.12 8.05
N ALA A 226 0.11 17.42 8.28
CA ALA A 226 -0.69 18.22 9.20
C ALA A 226 -2.17 18.26 8.78
N TYR A 227 -2.45 18.44 7.48
CA TYR A 227 -3.80 18.43 6.95
C TYR A 227 -4.50 17.09 7.23
N LEU A 228 -3.83 15.97 6.93
CA LEU A 228 -4.38 14.64 7.19
C LEU A 228 -4.70 14.40 8.66
N VAL A 229 -3.77 14.77 9.55
CA VAL A 229 -3.94 14.60 10.99
C VAL A 229 -5.11 15.43 11.51
N VAL A 230 -5.17 16.71 11.16
CA VAL A 230 -6.24 17.61 11.62
C VAL A 230 -7.59 17.15 11.08
N LYS A 231 -7.65 16.77 9.80
CA LYS A 231 -8.85 16.21 9.16
C LYS A 231 -9.32 14.92 9.83
N LYS A 232 -8.42 14.02 10.17
CA LYS A 232 -8.73 12.74 10.84
C LYS A 232 -9.29 12.95 12.24
N LEU A 233 -8.73 13.93 12.98
CA LEU A 233 -9.18 14.22 14.36
C LEU A 233 -10.47 15.07 14.41
N GLY A 234 -10.83 15.72 13.29
CA GLY A 234 -12.10 16.44 13.14
C GLY A 234 -12.27 17.66 14.03
N LYS A 235 -11.20 18.20 14.63
CA LYS A 235 -11.25 19.34 15.56
C LYS A 235 -10.02 20.24 15.41
N PRO A 236 -10.14 21.52 15.78
CA PRO A 236 -9.01 22.43 15.85
C PRO A 236 -7.95 21.95 16.83
N LEU A 237 -6.67 22.12 16.46
CA LEU A 237 -5.55 21.67 17.25
C LEU A 237 -4.46 22.75 17.36
N HIS A 238 -3.78 22.78 18.49
CA HIS A 238 -2.59 23.58 18.66
C HIS A 238 -1.43 23.03 17.82
N PHE A 239 -0.61 23.89 17.20
CA PHE A 239 0.45 23.45 16.30
C PHE A 239 1.44 22.45 16.93
N ARG A 240 1.67 22.51 18.25
CA ARG A 240 2.48 21.52 18.98
C ARG A 240 1.81 20.15 18.97
N ALA A 241 0.51 20.09 19.29
CA ALA A 241 -0.27 18.86 19.25
C ALA A 241 -0.33 18.27 17.83
N ILE A 242 -0.41 19.12 16.78
CA ILE A 242 -0.34 18.67 15.39
C ILE A 242 1.01 18.01 15.11
N ALA A 243 2.12 18.60 15.60
CA ALA A 243 3.46 18.00 15.46
C ALA A 243 3.55 16.63 16.16
N ASP A 244 3.01 16.54 17.38
CA ASP A 244 3.00 15.29 18.15
C ASP A 244 2.18 14.20 17.44
N GLU A 245 1.00 14.54 16.90
CA GLU A 245 0.17 13.58 16.17
C GLU A 245 0.82 13.16 14.83
N ILE A 246 1.51 14.04 14.11
CA ILE A 246 2.30 13.67 12.93
C ILE A 246 3.38 12.65 13.31
N ASN A 247 4.08 12.85 14.43
CA ASN A 247 5.13 11.96 14.89
C ASN A 247 4.59 10.61 15.37
N LYS A 248 3.47 10.60 16.09
CA LYS A 248 2.76 9.36 16.49
C LYS A 248 2.30 8.55 15.28
N ALA A 249 1.77 9.22 14.27
CA ALA A 249 1.32 8.58 13.04
C ALA A 249 2.45 7.96 12.21
N ASN A 250 3.70 8.29 12.50
CA ASN A 250 4.90 7.69 11.91
C ASN A 250 4.95 7.71 10.36
N PHE A 251 4.54 8.83 9.76
CA PHE A 251 4.57 9.01 8.29
C PHE A 251 5.96 8.79 7.68
N SER A 252 7.02 9.05 8.44
CA SER A 252 8.40 8.93 7.99
C SER A 252 9.34 8.88 9.18
N LYS A 253 10.60 8.48 8.94
CA LYS A 253 11.67 8.50 9.95
C LYS A 253 12.05 9.91 10.44
N HIS A 254 11.64 10.96 9.73
CA HIS A 254 11.93 12.34 10.08
C HIS A 254 10.88 12.87 11.06
N ILE A 255 11.37 13.38 12.20
CA ILE A 255 10.52 13.97 13.25
C ILE A 255 10.05 15.35 12.80
N ALA A 256 8.75 15.60 12.88
CA ALA A 256 8.15 16.90 12.64
C ALA A 256 8.38 17.82 13.86
N LYS A 257 9.17 18.88 13.68
CA LYS A 257 9.42 19.87 14.73
C LYS A 257 8.25 20.85 14.82
N PRO A 258 7.75 21.21 16.04
CA PRO A 258 6.60 22.11 16.20
C PRO A 258 6.75 23.44 15.45
N GLN A 259 7.95 24.05 15.46
CA GLN A 259 8.19 25.31 14.75
C GLN A 259 8.06 25.17 13.24
N THR A 260 8.52 24.05 12.68
CA THR A 260 8.36 23.75 11.24
C THR A 260 6.90 23.58 10.89
N VAL A 261 6.15 22.84 11.72
CA VAL A 261 4.69 22.67 11.55
C VAL A 261 4.01 24.03 11.57
N HIS A 262 4.27 24.86 12.57
CA HIS A 262 3.69 26.20 12.70
C HIS A 262 3.92 27.05 11.45
N ASN A 263 5.16 27.11 10.97
CA ASN A 263 5.52 27.88 9.77
C ASN A 263 4.80 27.38 8.50
N GLU A 264 4.62 26.08 8.37
CA GLU A 264 3.90 25.50 7.23
C GLU A 264 2.39 25.74 7.32
N LEU A 265 1.79 25.70 8.53
CA LEU A 265 0.37 25.99 8.73
C LEU A 265 0.01 27.45 8.39
N ILE A 266 0.88 28.39 8.68
CA ILE A 266 0.69 29.82 8.33
C ILE A 266 0.62 30.01 6.81
N LYS A 267 1.47 29.30 6.05
CA LYS A 267 1.57 29.43 4.59
C LYS A 267 0.47 28.68 3.85
N ASP A 268 -0.09 27.62 4.43
CA ASP A 268 -1.05 26.76 3.76
C ASP A 268 -2.46 27.31 3.84
N LYS A 269 -3.05 27.54 2.66
CA LYS A 269 -4.40 28.12 2.53
C LYS A 269 -5.53 27.21 3.05
N ARG A 270 -5.28 25.94 3.31
CA ARG A 270 -6.25 24.99 3.89
C ARG A 270 -6.49 25.24 5.37
N PHE A 271 -5.56 25.91 6.07
CA PHE A 271 -5.64 26.17 7.49
C PHE A 271 -6.05 27.60 7.83
N VAL A 272 -6.69 27.75 8.95
CA VAL A 272 -7.05 29.04 9.55
C VAL A 272 -6.66 29.06 11.03
N LEU A 273 -6.07 30.16 11.48
CA LEU A 273 -5.76 30.39 12.90
C LEU A 273 -7.04 30.81 13.62
N VAL A 274 -7.53 29.99 14.53
CA VAL A 274 -8.78 30.21 15.29
C VAL A 274 -8.55 30.62 16.75
N GLY A 275 -7.33 30.52 17.25
CA GLY A 275 -6.92 30.91 18.60
C GLY A 275 -5.40 31.03 18.69
N ARG A 276 -4.84 31.30 19.86
CA ARG A 276 -3.39 31.41 20.08
C ARG A 276 -2.69 30.10 19.76
N GLY A 277 -2.09 30.00 18.55
CA GLY A 277 -1.43 28.80 18.04
C GLY A 277 -2.37 27.66 17.68
N LEU A 278 -3.70 27.88 17.67
CA LEU A 278 -4.73 26.91 17.40
C LEU A 278 -5.16 27.01 15.93
N TYR A 279 -5.09 25.91 15.21
CA TYR A 279 -5.39 25.84 13.78
C TYR A 279 -6.59 24.92 13.52
N ALA A 280 -7.46 25.35 12.61
CA ALA A 280 -8.60 24.60 12.07
C ALA A 280 -8.49 24.51 10.55
N LEU A 281 -9.33 23.67 9.94
CA LEU A 281 -9.46 23.63 8.49
C LEU A 281 -10.49 24.65 8.02
N ILE A 282 -10.16 25.38 6.94
CA ILE A 282 -11.08 26.36 6.32
C ILE A 282 -12.39 25.69 5.85
N GLU A 283 -12.31 24.45 5.38
CA GLU A 283 -13.47 23.66 4.94
C GLU A 283 -14.52 23.42 6.04
N TRP A 284 -14.15 23.59 7.31
CA TRP A 284 -15.09 23.52 8.45
C TRP A 284 -15.89 24.81 8.65
N GLY A 285 -15.69 25.84 7.81
CA GLY A 285 -16.45 27.06 7.83
C GLY A 285 -15.89 28.18 8.71
N TYR A 286 -14.69 28.00 9.26
CA TYR A 286 -13.99 29.05 10.00
C TYR A 286 -13.49 30.15 9.07
N GLU A 287 -13.58 31.40 9.54
CA GLU A 287 -13.14 32.58 8.78
C GLU A 287 -11.77 33.07 9.23
N ARG A 288 -10.94 33.48 8.26
CA ARG A 288 -9.64 34.11 8.52
C ARG A 288 -9.81 35.53 9.04
N GLY A 289 -8.79 36.01 9.74
CA GLY A 289 -8.71 37.38 10.18
C GLY A 289 -8.83 37.56 11.70
N THR A 290 -8.79 38.78 12.17
CA THR A 290 -9.00 39.13 13.57
C THR A 290 -10.48 39.05 13.94
N VAL A 291 -10.81 39.01 15.24
CA VAL A 291 -12.20 39.08 15.70
C VAL A 291 -12.93 40.28 15.10
N LYS A 292 -12.26 41.44 15.06
CA LYS A 292 -12.79 42.67 14.47
C LYS A 292 -13.18 42.48 12.99
N GLU A 293 -12.31 41.87 12.22
CA GLU A 293 -12.56 41.60 10.78
C GLU A 293 -13.70 40.60 10.56
N VAL A 294 -13.77 39.56 11.37
CA VAL A 294 -14.86 38.56 11.30
C VAL A 294 -16.20 39.22 11.69
N LEU A 295 -16.22 40.05 12.73
CA LEU A 295 -17.41 40.84 13.11
C LEU A 295 -17.83 41.77 11.95
N ALA A 296 -16.90 42.49 11.35
CA ALA A 296 -17.20 43.35 10.21
C ALA A 296 -17.80 42.57 9.05
N ASN A 297 -17.30 41.37 8.77
CA ASN A 297 -17.84 40.47 7.75
C ASN A 297 -19.25 39.97 8.10
N ILE A 298 -19.53 39.66 9.38
CA ILE A 298 -20.87 39.28 9.85
C ILE A 298 -21.86 40.42 9.58
N PHE A 299 -21.53 41.67 9.97
CA PHE A 299 -22.37 42.81 9.70
C PHE A 299 -22.61 43.08 8.21
N LYS A 300 -21.55 42.96 7.40
CA LYS A 300 -21.69 43.10 5.90
C LYS A 300 -22.63 42.05 5.32
N LYS A 301 -22.50 40.78 5.74
CA LYS A 301 -23.38 39.68 5.29
C LYS A 301 -24.83 39.87 5.71
N ASN A 302 -25.07 40.45 6.87
CA ASN A 302 -26.41 40.82 7.32
C ASN A 302 -26.94 42.13 6.80
N LYS A 303 -26.33 42.69 5.74
CA LYS A 303 -26.74 43.94 5.07
C LYS A 303 -26.88 45.11 6.04
N GLY A 304 -26.06 45.19 7.08
CA GLY A 304 -26.08 46.27 8.08
C GLY A 304 -27.28 46.24 9.05
N LYS A 305 -28.11 45.18 9.07
CA LYS A 305 -29.20 45.05 10.04
C LYS A 305 -28.65 44.91 11.46
N ALA A 306 -29.31 45.54 12.40
CA ALA A 306 -28.98 45.39 13.85
C ALA A 306 -29.10 43.92 14.27
N LEU A 307 -28.10 43.44 15.00
CA LEU A 307 -28.07 42.11 15.58
C LEU A 307 -28.03 42.28 17.11
N SER A 308 -28.72 41.42 17.83
CA SER A 308 -28.54 41.34 19.29
C SER A 308 -27.13 40.86 19.64
N GLU A 309 -26.62 41.26 20.79
CA GLU A 309 -25.29 40.84 21.27
C GLU A 309 -25.16 39.32 21.32
N GLU A 310 -26.19 38.64 21.84
CA GLU A 310 -26.24 37.17 21.91
C GLU A 310 -26.13 36.53 20.53
N LYS A 311 -26.86 37.07 19.54
CA LYS A 311 -26.79 36.54 18.16
C LYS A 311 -25.46 36.82 17.51
N LEU A 312 -24.83 37.95 17.82
CA LEU A 312 -23.52 38.30 17.34
C LEU A 312 -22.44 37.36 17.90
N VAL A 313 -22.52 37.08 19.21
CA VAL A 313 -21.62 36.12 19.89
C VAL A 313 -21.79 34.73 19.31
N GLU A 314 -23.05 34.26 19.14
CA GLU A 314 -23.30 32.94 18.51
C GLU A 314 -22.66 32.83 17.11
N LEU A 315 -22.87 33.84 16.29
CA LEU A 315 -22.32 33.87 14.93
C LEU A 315 -20.78 33.94 14.94
N LEU A 316 -20.20 34.69 15.88
CA LEU A 316 -18.75 34.79 16.02
C LEU A 316 -18.15 33.48 16.49
N LEU A 317 -18.77 32.82 17.48
CA LEU A 317 -18.32 31.50 17.95
C LEU A 317 -18.32 30.48 16.81
N LYS A 318 -19.39 30.41 16.02
CA LYS A 318 -19.47 29.51 14.85
C LYS A 318 -18.40 29.78 13.80
N LYS A 319 -17.90 31.02 13.70
CA LYS A 319 -16.97 31.44 12.64
C LYS A 319 -15.51 31.48 13.10
N ARG A 320 -15.26 31.60 14.39
CA ARG A 320 -13.92 31.88 14.92
C ARG A 320 -13.46 30.93 15.99
N PHE A 321 -14.35 30.46 16.84
CA PHE A 321 -14.00 29.67 18.02
C PHE A 321 -14.70 28.31 17.95
N PRO A 322 -13.91 27.20 18.04
CA PRO A 322 -14.45 25.86 18.04
C PRO A 322 -15.15 25.52 19.36
#